data_328d4d35d4bace94a34b555ac09f0a3e
#
_entry.id   328d4d35d4bace94a34b555ac09f0a3e
#
_cell.length_a   1.000
_cell.length_b   1.000
_cell.length_c   1.000
_cell.angle_alpha   90.00
_cell.angle_beta   90.00
_cell.angle_gamma   90.00
#
_symmetry.space_group_name_H-M   'P 1'
#
loop_
_entity.id
_entity.type
_entity.pdbx_description
1 polymer ?
#
loop_
_entity_poly.entity_id
_entity_poly.type
_entity_poly.pdbx_seq_one_letter_code
_entity_poly.pdbx_strand_id
1 'polypeptide(L)'
;VCDEGNSSTLQIIDISELPNNVSVVYDSDSLFQRAHNIFIDTSSAKLYACAVKHINPTSYTAMDIYSLSDPTSPKFIYTYNEVGHVHDAFVKNDTAYLNCGNDGFRIVDFSYLDLQVSTTHLELAALTSYPDAGYNHSGWLSENGTTYVMMDENHGYDVKILDVSDFNNITVMSTFNTGTNPQCMAHNGIIKGDLLYISYYHDGLRIFDI
;
A
#
# COMPACT_ATOMS: atom_id res chain seq x y z
N VAL A 1 11.37 -9.39 -0.54
CA VAL A 1 11.51 -8.10 -1.20
C VAL A 1 11.28 -8.30 -2.68
N CYS A 2 10.55 -7.40 -3.28
CA CYS A 2 10.24 -7.41 -4.69
C CYS A 2 10.80 -6.16 -5.35
N ASP A 3 11.05 -6.21 -6.64
CA ASP A 3 11.44 -5.06 -7.43
C ASP A 3 10.73 -5.06 -8.79
N GLU A 4 10.88 -4.00 -9.55
CA GLU A 4 10.35 -3.88 -10.90
C GLU A 4 11.22 -4.58 -11.96
N GLY A 5 12.29 -5.27 -11.55
CA GLY A 5 13.19 -6.01 -12.43
C GLY A 5 12.50 -7.13 -13.20
N ASN A 6 13.23 -7.74 -14.11
CA ASN A 6 12.66 -8.79 -14.98
C ASN A 6 12.59 -10.16 -14.32
N SER A 7 13.43 -10.40 -13.32
CA SER A 7 13.43 -11.65 -12.53
C SER A 7 13.76 -11.33 -11.09
N SER A 8 12.84 -11.63 -10.21
CA SER A 8 12.95 -11.39 -8.78
C SER A 8 12.25 -12.54 -8.04
N THR A 9 12.38 -12.58 -6.73
CA THR A 9 11.73 -13.55 -5.85
C THR A 9 11.12 -12.84 -4.65
N LEU A 10 10.11 -13.44 -4.03
CA LEU A 10 9.74 -13.10 -2.68
C LEU A 10 10.78 -13.70 -1.74
N GLN A 11 11.44 -12.86 -0.96
CA GLN A 11 12.35 -13.29 0.10
C GLN A 11 11.78 -12.94 1.46
N ILE A 12 11.81 -13.88 2.40
CA ILE A 12 11.50 -13.67 3.81
C ILE A 12 12.75 -14.02 4.62
N ILE A 13 13.16 -13.08 5.44
CA ILE A 13 14.42 -13.15 6.19
C ILE A 13 14.10 -13.11 7.68
N ASP A 14 14.59 -14.12 8.41
CA ASP A 14 14.58 -14.10 9.88
C ASP A 14 15.72 -13.22 10.39
N ILE A 15 15.35 -12.21 11.16
CA ILE A 15 16.26 -11.24 11.77
C ILE A 15 16.28 -11.32 13.30
N SER A 16 15.72 -12.38 13.88
CA SER A 16 15.60 -12.54 15.34
C SER A 16 16.93 -12.61 16.06
N GLU A 17 18.00 -13.00 15.37
CA GLU A 17 19.36 -13.10 15.92
C GLU A 17 20.24 -11.88 15.63
N LEU A 18 19.67 -10.76 15.17
CA LEU A 18 20.46 -9.55 14.97
C LEU A 18 21.14 -9.07 16.28
N PRO A 19 22.36 -8.53 16.22
CA PRO A 19 23.18 -8.24 15.03
C PRO A 19 24.06 -9.43 14.59
N ASN A 20 23.95 -10.61 15.19
CA ASN A 20 24.90 -11.71 15.03
C ASN A 20 24.66 -12.53 13.75
N ASN A 21 23.38 -12.70 13.37
CA ASN A 21 23.01 -13.53 12.23
C ASN A 21 21.70 -13.08 11.59
N VAL A 22 21.53 -13.44 10.31
CA VAL A 22 20.27 -13.40 9.56
C VAL A 22 20.16 -14.69 8.76
N SER A 23 18.94 -15.21 8.59
CA SER A 23 18.71 -16.40 7.76
C SER A 23 17.54 -16.18 6.81
N VAL A 24 17.70 -16.61 5.56
CA VAL A 24 16.61 -16.63 4.58
C VAL A 24 15.74 -17.84 4.88
N VAL A 25 14.48 -17.61 5.25
CA VAL A 25 13.53 -18.67 5.58
C VAL A 25 12.60 -19.02 4.41
N TYR A 26 12.48 -18.11 3.44
CA TYR A 26 11.77 -18.34 2.18
C TYR A 26 12.44 -17.54 1.06
N ASP A 27 12.62 -18.16 -0.10
CA ASP A 27 13.11 -17.52 -1.33
C ASP A 27 12.54 -18.27 -2.54
N SER A 28 11.58 -17.66 -3.24
CA SER A 28 10.93 -18.30 -4.39
C SER A 28 10.18 -17.29 -5.25
N ASP A 29 10.06 -17.59 -6.53
CA ASP A 29 9.21 -16.94 -7.52
C ASP A 29 7.90 -17.70 -7.78
N SER A 30 7.64 -18.76 -7.01
CA SER A 30 6.48 -19.64 -7.21
C SER A 30 5.14 -18.97 -6.94
N LEU A 31 5.10 -17.96 -6.06
CA LEU A 31 3.89 -17.19 -5.78
C LEU A 31 3.73 -16.05 -6.80
N PHE A 32 4.78 -15.30 -7.01
CA PHE A 32 4.87 -14.25 -8.02
C PHE A 32 6.33 -13.94 -8.34
N GLN A 33 6.56 -13.44 -9.53
CA GLN A 33 7.89 -13.03 -9.98
C GLN A 33 8.23 -11.63 -9.47
N ARG A 34 7.24 -10.74 -9.44
CA ARG A 34 7.42 -9.32 -9.14
C ARG A 34 6.17 -8.75 -8.50
N ALA A 35 6.33 -7.87 -7.54
CA ALA A 35 5.32 -6.92 -7.10
C ALA A 35 5.93 -5.53 -7.07
N HIS A 36 5.13 -4.49 -7.34
CA HIS A 36 5.60 -3.12 -7.29
C HIS A 36 5.85 -2.69 -5.84
N ASN A 37 4.89 -2.96 -4.97
CA ASN A 37 5.00 -2.71 -3.54
C ASN A 37 4.41 -3.87 -2.72
N ILE A 38 4.73 -3.93 -1.44
CA ILE A 38 4.17 -4.89 -0.50
C ILE A 38 3.82 -4.21 0.82
N PHE A 39 2.73 -4.66 1.44
CA PHE A 39 2.38 -4.30 2.79
C PHE A 39 2.12 -5.56 3.63
N ILE A 40 2.50 -5.54 4.91
CA ILE A 40 2.27 -6.66 5.83
C ILE A 40 1.36 -6.20 6.95
N ASP A 41 0.14 -6.76 7.02
CA ASP A 41 -0.68 -6.64 8.21
C ASP A 41 -0.28 -7.71 9.22
N THR A 42 0.46 -7.28 10.23
CA THR A 42 0.95 -8.19 11.28
C THR A 42 -0.18 -8.70 12.19
N SER A 43 -1.33 -8.03 12.24
CA SER A 43 -2.46 -8.42 13.07
C SER A 43 -3.14 -9.69 12.54
N SER A 44 -3.20 -9.82 11.21
CA SER A 44 -3.81 -10.96 10.52
C SER A 44 -2.79 -11.92 9.88
N ALA A 45 -1.48 -11.59 10.00
CA ALA A 45 -0.38 -12.29 9.34
C ALA A 45 -0.63 -12.45 7.83
N LYS A 46 -1.00 -11.37 7.16
CA LYS A 46 -1.22 -11.32 5.71
C LYS A 46 -0.24 -10.39 5.01
N LEU A 47 0.22 -10.82 3.84
CA LEU A 47 0.99 -10.03 2.89
C LEU A 47 0.04 -9.56 1.77
N TYR A 48 0.02 -8.28 1.50
CA TYR A 48 -0.64 -7.62 0.39
C TYR A 48 0.44 -7.21 -0.61
N ALA A 49 0.43 -7.83 -1.79
CA ALA A 49 1.39 -7.57 -2.85
C ALA A 49 0.71 -6.78 -3.97
N CYS A 50 1.19 -5.57 -4.23
CA CYS A 50 0.59 -4.62 -5.17
C CYS A 50 1.22 -4.75 -6.56
N ALA A 51 0.42 -4.61 -7.61
CA ALA A 51 0.83 -4.67 -9.02
C ALA A 51 1.71 -5.89 -9.33
N VAL A 52 1.10 -7.06 -9.21
CA VAL A 52 1.81 -8.34 -9.24
C VAL A 52 1.97 -8.87 -10.66
N LYS A 53 3.13 -9.43 -10.94
CA LYS A 53 3.40 -10.21 -12.16
C LYS A 53 3.70 -11.66 -11.80
N HIS A 54 2.96 -12.57 -12.42
CA HIS A 54 3.19 -14.02 -12.34
C HIS A 54 3.96 -14.52 -13.57
N ILE A 55 4.59 -15.71 -13.46
CA ILE A 55 5.35 -16.33 -14.55
C ILE A 55 4.52 -17.37 -15.30
N ASN A 56 3.82 -18.25 -14.59
CA ASN A 56 3.15 -19.42 -15.16
C ASN A 56 1.67 -19.52 -14.71
N PRO A 57 0.71 -19.12 -15.55
CA PRO A 57 0.92 -18.39 -16.81
C PRO A 57 1.36 -16.95 -16.56
N THR A 58 2.03 -16.31 -17.52
CA THR A 58 2.33 -14.88 -17.42
C THR A 58 1.04 -14.10 -17.33
N SER A 59 0.81 -13.48 -16.20
CA SER A 59 -0.37 -12.66 -15.90
C SER A 59 -0.03 -11.51 -14.97
N TYR A 60 -0.92 -10.51 -14.94
CA TYR A 60 -0.80 -9.36 -14.05
C TYR A 60 -2.07 -9.25 -13.24
N THR A 61 -1.92 -8.96 -11.94
CA THR A 61 -3.02 -8.71 -11.02
C THR A 61 -2.84 -7.36 -10.35
N ALA A 62 -3.95 -6.70 -10.02
CA ALA A 62 -3.89 -5.40 -9.35
C ALA A 62 -3.29 -5.56 -7.95
N MET A 63 -3.74 -6.56 -7.20
CA MET A 63 -3.17 -6.91 -5.89
C MET A 63 -3.48 -8.36 -5.54
N ASP A 64 -2.49 -9.06 -4.95
CA ASP A 64 -2.65 -10.40 -4.40
C ASP A 64 -2.44 -10.42 -2.89
N ILE A 65 -3.18 -11.29 -2.21
CA ILE A 65 -3.11 -11.47 -0.76
C ILE A 65 -2.62 -12.87 -0.44
N TYR A 66 -1.66 -12.96 0.47
CA TYR A 66 -1.04 -14.20 0.90
C TYR A 66 -1.06 -14.32 2.42
N SER A 67 -1.25 -15.53 2.93
CA SER A 67 -1.08 -15.85 4.35
C SER A 67 0.40 -15.97 4.71
N LEU A 68 0.80 -15.32 5.77
CA LEU A 68 2.10 -15.46 6.45
C LEU A 68 1.97 -16.15 7.81
N SER A 69 0.89 -16.91 8.05
CA SER A 69 0.73 -17.67 9.30
C SER A 69 1.89 -18.66 9.53
N ASP A 70 2.49 -19.13 8.44
CA ASP A 70 3.78 -19.78 8.40
C ASP A 70 4.66 -19.04 7.39
N PRO A 71 5.57 -18.16 7.84
CA PRO A 71 6.41 -17.38 6.94
C PRO A 71 7.43 -18.21 6.16
N THR A 72 7.66 -19.48 6.54
CA THR A 72 8.51 -20.39 5.77
C THR A 72 7.76 -21.04 4.61
N SER A 73 6.43 -20.92 4.58
CA SER A 73 5.54 -21.48 3.57
C SER A 73 4.33 -20.57 3.30
N PRO A 74 4.55 -19.36 2.74
CA PRO A 74 3.45 -18.44 2.44
C PRO A 74 2.44 -19.08 1.49
N LYS A 75 1.15 -18.75 1.66
CA LYS A 75 0.07 -19.33 0.86
C LYS A 75 -0.80 -18.27 0.25
N PHE A 76 -1.12 -18.43 -1.05
CA PHE A 76 -2.07 -17.58 -1.74
C PHE A 76 -3.46 -17.67 -1.07
N ILE A 77 -4.12 -16.51 -0.90
CA ILE A 77 -5.48 -16.38 -0.38
C ILE A 77 -6.41 -15.85 -1.46
N TYR A 78 -6.08 -14.69 -2.05
CA TYR A 78 -7.03 -13.95 -2.87
C TYR A 78 -6.33 -13.04 -3.88
N THR A 79 -7.00 -12.78 -5.01
CA THR A 79 -6.65 -11.74 -5.97
C THR A 79 -7.74 -10.66 -5.98
N TYR A 80 -7.35 -9.40 -5.77
CA TYR A 80 -8.20 -8.23 -5.94
C TYR A 80 -7.94 -7.59 -7.30
N ASN A 81 -8.94 -7.55 -8.18
CA ASN A 81 -8.86 -7.01 -9.53
C ASN A 81 -10.06 -6.10 -9.88
N GLU A 82 -10.68 -5.45 -8.87
CA GLU A 82 -11.78 -4.50 -9.10
C GLU A 82 -11.28 -3.16 -9.69
N VAL A 83 -9.97 -2.96 -9.71
CA VAL A 83 -9.26 -1.84 -10.34
C VAL A 83 -8.18 -2.37 -11.29
N GLY A 84 -7.72 -1.53 -12.20
CA GLY A 84 -6.66 -1.92 -13.13
C GLY A 84 -5.29 -2.05 -12.49
N HIS A 85 -5.05 -1.32 -11.38
CA HIS A 85 -3.76 -1.26 -10.72
C HIS A 85 -3.91 -0.82 -9.26
N VAL A 86 -3.25 -1.51 -8.35
CA VAL A 86 -3.01 -1.03 -6.98
C VAL A 86 -1.52 -0.70 -6.90
N HIS A 87 -1.20 0.59 -6.74
CA HIS A 87 0.19 1.03 -6.69
C HIS A 87 0.79 0.81 -5.30
N ASP A 88 0.03 1.22 -4.28
CA ASP A 88 0.44 1.11 -2.87
C ASP A 88 -0.76 0.77 -2.00
N ALA A 89 -0.50 0.17 -0.85
CA ALA A 89 -1.52 -0.18 0.14
C ALA A 89 -1.01 0.09 1.56
N PHE A 90 -1.87 0.68 2.37
CA PHE A 90 -1.76 0.66 3.83
C PHE A 90 -2.87 -0.26 4.38
N VAL A 91 -2.53 -1.20 5.25
CA VAL A 91 -3.52 -2.14 5.79
C VAL A 91 -3.48 -2.15 7.31
N LYS A 92 -4.66 -2.15 7.93
CA LYS A 92 -4.83 -2.24 9.38
C LYS A 92 -6.03 -3.11 9.70
N ASN A 93 -5.80 -4.22 10.39
CA ASN A 93 -6.84 -5.18 10.76
C ASN A 93 -7.68 -5.62 9.55
N ASP A 94 -7.02 -6.05 8.47
CA ASP A 94 -7.63 -6.45 7.20
C ASP A 94 -8.43 -5.36 6.45
N THR A 95 -8.49 -4.14 6.96
CA THR A 95 -9.01 -2.99 6.20
C THR A 95 -7.86 -2.36 5.44
N ALA A 96 -7.94 -2.42 4.11
CA ALA A 96 -6.93 -1.91 3.20
C ALA A 96 -7.33 -0.54 2.63
N TYR A 97 -6.41 0.39 2.68
CA TYR A 97 -6.45 1.73 2.09
C TYR A 97 -5.55 1.67 0.86
N LEU A 98 -6.19 1.61 -0.32
CA LEU A 98 -5.53 1.30 -1.58
C LEU A 98 -5.36 2.55 -2.43
N ASN A 99 -4.13 2.81 -2.84
CA ASN A 99 -3.77 3.84 -3.80
C ASN A 99 -3.71 3.21 -5.20
N CYS A 100 -4.71 3.50 -6.05
CA CYS A 100 -4.98 2.74 -7.26
C CYS A 100 -4.61 3.49 -8.56
N GLY A 101 -3.61 4.36 -8.52
CA GLY A 101 -3.19 5.13 -9.69
C GLY A 101 -4.34 5.94 -10.29
N ASN A 102 -4.65 5.72 -11.57
CA ASN A 102 -5.73 6.42 -12.27
C ASN A 102 -7.14 6.03 -11.82
N ASP A 103 -7.29 4.94 -11.07
CA ASP A 103 -8.57 4.48 -10.53
C ASP A 103 -8.89 5.13 -9.16
N GLY A 104 -7.99 6.00 -8.66
CA GLY A 104 -8.16 6.78 -7.44
C GLY A 104 -7.95 5.96 -6.17
N PHE A 105 -8.59 6.36 -5.10
CA PHE A 105 -8.43 5.78 -3.76
C PHE A 105 -9.59 4.85 -3.41
N ARG A 106 -9.29 3.71 -2.76
CA ARG A 106 -10.29 2.73 -2.30
C ARG A 106 -10.04 2.34 -0.86
N ILE A 107 -11.11 2.08 -0.11
CA ILE A 107 -11.04 1.41 1.20
C ILE A 107 -11.80 0.09 1.08
N VAL A 108 -11.13 -1.02 1.38
CA VAL A 108 -11.66 -2.36 1.17
C VAL A 108 -11.45 -3.21 2.41
N ASP A 109 -12.50 -3.87 2.87
CA ASP A 109 -12.46 -4.84 3.96
C ASP A 109 -12.19 -6.25 3.42
N PHE A 110 -11.09 -6.83 3.85
CA PHE A 110 -10.66 -8.19 3.54
C PHE A 110 -10.75 -9.14 4.75
N SER A 111 -11.41 -8.73 5.83
CA SER A 111 -11.55 -9.54 7.06
C SER A 111 -12.31 -10.86 6.83
N TYR A 112 -13.14 -10.91 5.78
CA TYR A 112 -13.89 -12.11 5.41
C TYR A 112 -13.07 -13.14 4.63
N LEU A 113 -11.84 -12.80 4.22
CA LEU A 113 -10.99 -13.73 3.50
C LEU A 113 -10.41 -14.77 4.45
N ASP A 114 -10.81 -16.01 4.25
CA ASP A 114 -10.29 -17.18 4.93
C ASP A 114 -9.97 -18.26 3.90
N LEU A 115 -8.84 -18.96 4.07
CA LEU A 115 -8.41 -20.04 3.19
C LEU A 115 -9.45 -21.16 3.04
N GLN A 116 -10.42 -21.25 3.95
CA GLN A 116 -11.37 -22.37 4.03
C GLN A 116 -12.85 -21.95 3.86
N VAL A 117 -13.21 -20.67 4.09
CA VAL A 117 -14.62 -20.29 4.30
C VAL A 117 -15.12 -19.23 3.32
N SER A 118 -14.34 -18.22 2.99
CA SER A 118 -14.80 -17.09 2.17
C SER A 118 -13.74 -16.59 1.22
N THR A 119 -14.19 -16.19 0.02
CA THR A 119 -13.37 -15.57 -1.04
C THR A 119 -13.96 -14.22 -1.43
N THR A 120 -14.57 -13.51 -0.50
CA THR A 120 -15.22 -12.22 -0.80
C THR A 120 -14.55 -11.10 -0.02
N HIS A 121 -14.58 -9.92 -0.61
CA HIS A 121 -14.20 -8.65 0.00
C HIS A 121 -15.40 -7.71 0.01
N LEU A 122 -15.31 -6.62 0.75
CA LEU A 122 -16.31 -5.57 0.77
C LEU A 122 -15.66 -4.21 0.52
N GLU A 123 -15.96 -3.55 -0.60
CA GLU A 123 -15.59 -2.16 -0.80
C GLU A 123 -16.41 -1.29 0.17
N LEU A 124 -15.70 -0.61 1.06
CA LEU A 124 -16.29 0.28 2.06
C LEU A 124 -16.43 1.70 1.55
N ALA A 125 -15.48 2.15 0.73
CA ALA A 125 -15.47 3.49 0.16
C ALA A 125 -14.60 3.59 -1.09
N ALA A 126 -14.95 4.58 -1.94
CA ALA A 126 -14.17 4.99 -3.10
C ALA A 126 -14.10 6.52 -3.18
N LEU A 127 -12.91 7.08 -3.42
CA LEU A 127 -12.71 8.49 -3.70
C LEU A 127 -11.97 8.63 -5.02
N THR A 128 -12.72 8.94 -6.09
CA THR A 128 -12.21 9.04 -7.46
C THR A 128 -12.19 10.46 -8.01
N SER A 129 -12.77 11.40 -7.26
CA SER A 129 -12.83 12.82 -7.61
C SER A 129 -12.52 13.65 -6.39
N TYR A 130 -11.44 14.42 -6.43
CA TYR A 130 -10.94 15.29 -5.37
C TYR A 130 -10.10 16.40 -5.98
N PRO A 131 -9.75 17.47 -5.25
CA PRO A 131 -8.90 18.54 -5.74
C PRO A 131 -7.56 18.02 -6.25
N ASP A 132 -7.13 18.43 -7.44
CA ASP A 132 -5.90 17.97 -8.10
C ASP A 132 -5.77 16.44 -8.09
N ALA A 133 -6.84 15.75 -8.52
CA ALA A 133 -6.81 14.31 -8.68
C ALA A 133 -5.84 13.93 -9.82
N GLY A 134 -4.84 13.13 -9.49
CA GLY A 134 -3.80 12.68 -10.40
C GLY A 134 -3.57 11.18 -10.33
N TYR A 135 -2.31 10.76 -10.47
CA TYR A 135 -1.91 9.39 -10.27
C TYR A 135 -1.81 9.10 -8.77
N ASN A 136 -2.85 8.50 -8.22
CA ASN A 136 -2.96 8.17 -6.80
C ASN A 136 -1.91 7.12 -6.41
N HIS A 137 -0.83 7.60 -5.79
CA HIS A 137 0.42 6.86 -5.69
C HIS A 137 0.59 6.13 -4.37
N SER A 138 0.51 6.86 -3.26
CA SER A 138 0.81 6.33 -1.94
C SER A 138 0.05 7.06 -0.85
N GLY A 139 0.05 6.49 0.36
CA GLY A 139 -0.54 7.14 1.50
C GLY A 139 -0.33 6.40 2.81
N TRP A 140 -0.76 7.03 3.91
CA TRP A 140 -0.58 6.48 5.25
C TRP A 140 -1.74 6.86 6.17
N LEU A 141 -2.20 5.90 6.97
CA LEU A 141 -3.25 6.08 7.96
C LEU A 141 -2.65 6.52 9.30
N SER A 142 -3.30 7.49 9.95
CA SER A 142 -2.97 7.88 11.32
C SER A 142 -3.19 6.74 12.33
N GLU A 143 -2.50 6.80 13.46
CA GLU A 143 -2.60 5.77 14.50
C GLU A 143 -4.03 5.61 15.05
N ASN A 144 -4.79 6.72 15.15
CA ASN A 144 -6.19 6.71 15.58
C ASN A 144 -7.17 6.22 14.51
N GLY A 145 -6.72 6.09 13.24
CA GLY A 145 -7.53 5.55 12.14
C GLY A 145 -8.53 6.52 11.53
N THR A 146 -8.45 7.83 11.83
CA THR A 146 -9.43 8.81 11.34
C THR A 146 -8.89 9.68 10.21
N THR A 147 -7.58 9.78 10.07
CA THR A 147 -6.92 10.65 9.09
C THR A 147 -6.05 9.81 8.15
N TYR A 148 -6.23 10.01 6.85
CA TYR A 148 -5.36 9.41 5.83
C TYR A 148 -4.64 10.50 5.04
N VAL A 149 -3.34 10.39 4.92
CA VAL A 149 -2.55 11.26 4.06
C VAL A 149 -2.36 10.58 2.72
N MET A 150 -2.69 11.27 1.64
CA MET A 150 -2.68 10.75 0.29
C MET A 150 -1.80 11.60 -0.62
N MET A 151 -0.99 10.95 -1.41
CA MET A 151 -0.07 11.60 -2.36
C MET A 151 -0.34 11.11 -3.78
N ASP A 152 -0.50 12.09 -4.68
CA ASP A 152 -0.52 11.85 -6.12
C ASP A 152 0.86 12.14 -6.71
N GLU A 153 1.40 11.18 -7.47
CA GLU A 153 2.73 11.32 -8.07
C GLU A 153 2.67 12.16 -9.36
N ASN A 154 2.30 13.43 -9.18
CA ASN A 154 2.24 14.41 -10.25
C ASN A 154 3.00 15.67 -9.85
N HIS A 155 3.72 16.23 -10.81
CA HIS A 155 4.45 17.48 -10.59
C HIS A 155 3.53 18.64 -10.20
N GLY A 156 3.85 19.31 -9.09
CA GLY A 156 3.12 20.47 -8.60
C GLY A 156 1.80 20.17 -7.90
N TYR A 157 1.44 18.89 -7.72
CA TYR A 157 0.23 18.53 -7.01
C TYR A 157 0.44 18.51 -5.50
N ASP A 158 -0.59 18.92 -4.79
CA ASP A 158 -0.59 18.97 -3.34
C ASP A 158 -0.79 17.56 -2.73
N VAL A 159 -0.22 17.36 -1.56
CA VAL A 159 -0.57 16.27 -0.65
C VAL A 159 -1.97 16.54 -0.09
N LYS A 160 -2.80 15.51 0.04
CA LYS A 160 -4.17 15.60 0.56
C LYS A 160 -4.24 14.99 1.95
N ILE A 161 -4.90 15.68 2.86
CA ILE A 161 -5.28 15.18 4.18
C ILE A 161 -6.77 14.81 4.10
N LEU A 162 -7.09 13.54 4.30
CA LEU A 162 -8.46 13.03 4.24
C LEU A 162 -9.00 12.75 5.64
N ASP A 163 -10.25 13.12 5.89
CA ASP A 163 -11.06 12.53 6.95
C ASP A 163 -11.64 11.20 6.44
N VAL A 164 -11.24 10.12 7.08
CA VAL A 164 -11.71 8.75 6.80
C VAL A 164 -12.44 8.14 8.00
N SER A 165 -12.91 8.96 8.92
CA SER A 165 -13.65 8.52 10.11
C SER A 165 -15.05 7.98 9.77
N ASP A 166 -15.64 8.43 8.65
CA ASP A 166 -16.89 7.92 8.09
C ASP A 166 -16.69 7.49 6.63
N PHE A 167 -16.69 6.18 6.38
CA PHE A 167 -16.50 5.64 5.03
C PHE A 167 -17.64 6.00 4.05
N ASN A 168 -18.80 6.40 4.55
CA ASN A 168 -19.88 6.91 3.68
C ASN A 168 -19.67 8.36 3.25
N ASN A 169 -18.71 9.07 3.86
CA ASN A 169 -18.47 10.49 3.60
C ASN A 169 -17.00 10.86 3.77
N ILE A 170 -16.11 10.28 2.96
CA ILE A 170 -14.70 10.68 2.93
C ILE A 170 -14.57 12.10 2.39
N THR A 171 -13.85 12.95 3.11
CA THR A 171 -13.63 14.35 2.70
C THR A 171 -12.16 14.73 2.68
N VAL A 172 -11.79 15.61 1.74
CA VAL A 172 -10.47 16.27 1.75
C VAL A 172 -10.54 17.44 2.71
N MET A 173 -9.87 17.33 3.85
CA MET A 173 -9.84 18.37 4.89
C MET A 173 -8.92 19.52 4.52
N SER A 174 -7.76 19.21 3.94
CA SER A 174 -6.78 20.20 3.52
C SER A 174 -5.84 19.65 2.46
N THR A 175 -5.16 20.55 1.77
CA THR A 175 -4.09 20.26 0.83
C THR A 175 -2.88 21.12 1.14
N PHE A 176 -1.68 20.62 0.86
CA PHE A 176 -0.44 21.37 1.05
C PHE A 176 0.70 20.79 0.23
N ASN A 177 1.76 21.57 0.06
CA ASN A 177 3.03 21.14 -0.50
C ASN A 177 4.21 21.81 0.24
N THR A 178 5.42 21.67 -0.27
CA THR A 178 6.61 22.24 0.38
C THR A 178 6.67 23.75 0.33
N GLY A 179 5.99 24.38 -0.64
CA GLY A 179 6.08 25.83 -0.90
C GLY A 179 7.43 26.29 -1.46
N THR A 180 8.40 25.37 -1.66
CA THR A 180 9.76 25.72 -2.10
C THR A 180 9.96 25.54 -3.59
N ASN A 181 9.35 24.51 -4.19
CA ASN A 181 9.45 24.22 -5.60
C ASN A 181 8.05 24.02 -6.22
N PRO A 182 7.61 24.86 -7.19
CA PRO A 182 6.30 24.70 -7.82
C PRO A 182 6.13 23.41 -8.63
N GLN A 183 7.22 22.67 -8.87
CA GLN A 183 7.21 21.36 -9.51
C GLN A 183 7.51 20.25 -8.51
N CYS A 184 7.38 20.51 -7.21
CA CYS A 184 7.58 19.49 -6.19
C CYS A 184 6.61 18.31 -6.43
N MET A 185 7.07 17.14 -6.13
CA MET A 185 6.29 15.92 -6.31
C MET A 185 6.53 15.02 -5.08
N ALA A 186 5.48 14.83 -4.28
CA ALA A 186 5.51 13.92 -3.16
C ALA A 186 5.53 12.47 -3.67
N HIS A 187 6.32 11.61 -3.03
CA HIS A 187 6.44 10.20 -3.40
C HIS A 187 5.82 9.28 -2.35
N ASN A 188 6.45 9.17 -1.18
CA ASN A 188 5.94 8.36 -0.07
C ASN A 188 5.94 9.15 1.23
N GLY A 189 4.97 8.83 2.10
CA GLY A 189 4.87 9.42 3.42
C GLY A 189 4.56 8.42 4.51
N ILE A 190 4.99 8.73 5.74
CA ILE A 190 4.73 7.95 6.95
C ILE A 190 4.28 8.90 8.05
N ILE A 191 3.17 8.58 8.71
CA ILE A 191 2.74 9.28 9.93
C ILE A 191 3.33 8.57 11.15
N LYS A 192 3.93 9.35 12.05
CA LYS A 192 4.42 8.87 13.34
C LYS A 192 4.07 9.88 14.44
N GLY A 193 3.10 9.54 15.29
CA GLY A 193 2.48 10.49 16.22
C GLY A 193 1.83 11.63 15.45
N ASP A 194 2.16 12.87 15.80
CA ASP A 194 1.66 14.09 15.16
C ASP A 194 2.54 14.57 14.00
N LEU A 195 3.53 13.78 13.59
CA LEU A 195 4.46 14.13 12.53
C LEU A 195 4.26 13.29 11.27
N LEU A 196 4.25 13.96 10.14
CA LEU A 196 4.23 13.39 8.80
C LEU A 196 5.59 13.57 8.13
N TYR A 197 6.22 12.48 7.77
CA TYR A 197 7.49 12.42 7.05
C TYR A 197 7.20 12.11 5.59
N ILE A 198 7.58 12.99 4.67
CA ILE A 198 7.37 12.79 3.23
C ILE A 198 8.69 12.86 2.49
N SER A 199 8.93 11.88 1.61
CA SER A 199 9.98 11.95 0.60
C SER A 199 9.47 12.66 -0.65
N TYR A 200 10.13 13.76 -1.03
CA TYR A 200 9.87 14.49 -2.27
C TYR A 200 11.00 14.24 -3.27
N TYR A 201 10.67 14.11 -4.55
CA TYR A 201 11.68 13.95 -5.60
C TYR A 201 12.66 15.10 -5.69
N HIS A 202 12.17 16.34 -5.53
CA HIS A 202 12.98 17.53 -5.72
C HIS A 202 13.41 18.20 -4.41
N ASP A 203 12.63 18.05 -3.35
CA ASP A 203 12.81 18.77 -2.10
C ASP A 203 13.37 17.90 -0.97
N GLY A 204 13.64 16.61 -1.25
CA GLY A 204 14.17 15.65 -0.28
C GLY A 204 13.16 15.29 0.82
N LEU A 205 13.65 14.95 2.01
CA LEU A 205 12.80 14.63 3.15
C LEU A 205 12.23 15.92 3.77
N ARG A 206 10.91 15.96 3.92
CA ARG A 206 10.18 17.01 4.61
C ARG A 206 9.39 16.43 5.77
N ILE A 207 9.30 17.19 6.85
CA ILE A 207 8.56 16.81 8.07
C ILE A 207 7.54 17.91 8.33
N PHE A 208 6.30 17.50 8.52
CA PHE A 208 5.16 18.38 8.79
C PHE A 208 4.51 17.98 10.12
N ASP A 209 3.99 18.95 10.84
CA ASP A 209 3.10 18.76 12.00
C ASP A 209 1.65 18.72 11.48
N ILE A 210 0.88 17.66 11.81
CA ILE A 210 -0.46 17.38 11.26
C ILE A 210 -1.49 17.12 12.34
#